data_292f863f653160e5b5adef20885a6655
#
_entry.id   292f863f653160e5b5adef20885a6655
#
_cell.length_a   1.000
_cell.length_b   1.000
_cell.length_c   1.000
_cell.angle_alpha   90.00
_cell.angle_beta   90.00
_cell.angle_gamma   90.00
#
_symmetry.space_group_name_H-M   'P 1'
#
loop_
_entity.id
_entity.type
_entity.pdbx_description
1 polymer ?
#
loop_
_entity_poly.entity_id
_entity_poly.type
_entity_poly.pdbx_seq_one_letter_code
_entity_poly.pdbx_strand_id
1 'polypeptide(L)'
;MKISYAITVCNEYNEIQKLISTLMLNIREEDEVVVLFDEKNGTANVWGYLRELEEQEYIKLESKPFGNHFADWKNYLNSLCTGDFIFQIDADEIPNKFLIDNLPEVLESNPEVDMLRVPRVNTVEG
;
A
#
# COMPACT_ATOMS: atom_id res chain seq x y z
N MET A 1 -11.36 1.45 14.10
CA MET A 1 -10.46 0.48 13.46
C MET A 1 -9.68 1.18 12.37
N LYS A 2 -8.38 0.96 12.34
CA LYS A 2 -7.49 1.60 11.37
C LYS A 2 -6.94 0.55 10.40
N ILE A 3 -6.91 0.89 9.12
CA ILE A 3 -6.37 0.00 8.10
C ILE A 3 -5.10 0.65 7.53
N SER A 4 -4.03 -0.14 7.41
CA SER A 4 -2.80 0.29 6.76
C SER A 4 -2.79 -0.27 5.35
N TYR A 5 -2.77 0.62 4.36
CA TYR A 5 -2.62 0.23 2.96
C TYR A 5 -1.13 0.26 2.67
N ALA A 6 -0.54 -0.92 2.54
CA ALA A 6 0.91 -1.09 2.50
C ALA A 6 1.36 -1.41 1.09
N ILE A 7 2.20 -0.55 0.51
CA ILE A 7 2.56 -0.60 -0.90
C ILE A 7 4.05 -0.81 -1.07
N THR A 8 4.44 -1.71 -1.96
CA THR A 8 5.83 -1.83 -2.40
C THR A 8 5.95 -1.28 -3.81
N VAL A 9 7.02 -0.53 -4.07
CA VAL A 9 7.21 0.11 -5.37
C VAL A 9 8.69 0.26 -5.67
N CYS A 10 9.05 0.22 -6.94
CA CYS A 10 10.41 0.55 -7.36
C CYS A 10 10.42 1.46 -8.59
N ASN A 11 9.99 0.99 -9.76
CA ASN A 11 10.05 1.79 -10.98
C ASN A 11 8.70 2.03 -11.63
N GLU A 12 7.62 1.69 -10.96
CA GLU A 12 6.28 1.78 -11.51
C GLU A 12 5.71 3.19 -11.35
N TYR A 13 6.24 4.13 -12.13
CA TYR A 13 5.89 5.54 -11.98
C TYR A 13 4.42 5.83 -12.29
N ASN A 14 3.94 5.39 -13.44
CA ASN A 14 2.55 5.63 -13.79
C ASN A 14 1.60 4.85 -12.91
N GLU A 15 1.97 3.62 -12.61
CA GLU A 15 1.15 2.74 -11.80
C GLU A 15 0.99 3.26 -10.38
N ILE A 16 2.09 3.72 -9.77
CA ILE A 16 2.00 4.20 -8.39
C ILE A 16 1.16 5.46 -8.28
N GLN A 17 1.20 6.31 -9.29
CA GLN A 17 0.36 7.50 -9.29
C GLN A 17 -1.12 7.15 -9.32
N LYS A 18 -1.49 6.18 -10.16
CA LYS A 18 -2.87 5.74 -10.23
C LYS A 18 -3.32 5.09 -8.94
N LEU A 19 -2.46 4.24 -8.38
CA LEU A 19 -2.80 3.52 -7.16
C LEU A 19 -3.02 4.49 -6.00
N ILE A 20 -2.08 5.40 -5.78
CA ILE A 20 -2.21 6.32 -4.65
C ILE A 20 -3.38 7.27 -4.86
N SER A 21 -3.60 7.74 -6.09
CA SER A 21 -4.76 8.58 -6.35
C SER A 21 -6.07 7.87 -6.03
N THR A 22 -6.17 6.61 -6.41
CA THR A 22 -7.36 5.81 -6.11
C THR A 22 -7.55 5.66 -4.61
N LEU A 23 -6.46 5.38 -3.89
CA LEU A 23 -6.55 5.23 -2.44
C LEU A 23 -6.95 6.53 -1.76
N MET A 24 -6.33 7.64 -2.15
CA MET A 24 -6.63 8.93 -1.53
C MET A 24 -8.10 9.33 -1.69
N LEU A 25 -8.73 8.90 -2.77
CA LEU A 25 -10.13 9.23 -3.02
C LEU A 25 -11.10 8.33 -2.26
N ASN A 26 -10.65 7.19 -1.78
CA ASN A 26 -11.57 6.17 -1.29
C ASN A 26 -11.31 5.69 0.14
N ILE A 27 -10.14 5.94 0.71
CA ILE A 27 -9.87 5.47 2.08
C ILE A 27 -10.38 6.47 3.09
N ARG A 28 -10.51 6.01 4.33
CA ARG A 28 -11.01 6.86 5.41
C ARG A 28 -9.87 7.68 6.00
N GLU A 29 -10.26 8.75 6.71
CA GLU A 29 -9.29 9.65 7.31
C GLU A 29 -8.43 8.96 8.35
N GLU A 30 -8.97 7.99 9.07
CA GLU A 30 -8.22 7.27 10.11
C GLU A 30 -7.26 6.24 9.55
N ASP A 31 -7.38 5.90 8.26
CA ASP A 31 -6.51 4.90 7.63
C ASP A 31 -5.20 5.55 7.22
N GLU A 32 -4.19 4.72 6.95
CA GLU A 32 -2.89 5.22 6.53
C GLU A 32 -2.44 4.53 5.26
N VAL A 33 -1.58 5.21 4.51
CA VAL A 33 -0.89 4.62 3.36
C VAL A 33 0.59 4.57 3.71
N VAL A 34 1.17 3.38 3.65
CA VAL A 34 2.58 3.17 3.98
C VAL A 34 3.27 2.64 2.73
N VAL A 35 4.33 3.30 2.29
CA VAL A 35 5.01 2.95 1.04
C VAL A 35 6.45 2.59 1.33
N LEU A 36 6.88 1.44 0.81
CA LEU A 36 8.26 0.99 0.88
C LEU A 36 8.87 1.04 -0.51
N PHE A 37 9.87 1.90 -0.67
CA PHE A 37 10.53 2.12 -1.96
C PHE A 37 11.81 1.29 -2.02
N ASP A 38 12.00 0.58 -3.13
CA ASP A 38 13.20 -0.22 -3.38
C ASP A 38 14.30 0.69 -3.91
N GLU A 39 15.29 1.00 -3.08
CA GLU A 39 16.38 1.88 -3.46
C GLU A 39 17.28 1.26 -4.53
N LYS A 40 17.33 -0.07 -4.57
CA LYS A 40 18.24 -0.74 -5.50
C LYS A 40 17.75 -0.67 -6.93
N ASN A 41 16.45 -0.85 -7.13
CA ASN A 41 15.87 -0.92 -8.47
C ASN A 41 14.93 0.24 -8.78
N GLY A 42 14.73 1.15 -7.84
CA GLY A 42 13.80 2.23 -8.00
C GLY A 42 14.35 3.35 -8.88
N THR A 43 13.44 4.16 -9.40
CA THR A 43 13.80 5.26 -10.29
C THR A 43 13.62 6.59 -9.58
N ALA A 44 14.34 7.60 -10.07
CA ALA A 44 14.32 8.92 -9.45
C ALA A 44 12.94 9.57 -9.54
N ASN A 45 12.20 9.34 -10.63
CA ASN A 45 10.89 9.94 -10.76
C ASN A 45 9.89 9.37 -9.77
N VAL A 46 9.97 8.07 -9.48
CA VAL A 46 9.13 7.47 -8.45
C VAL A 46 9.48 8.06 -7.09
N TRP A 47 10.77 8.12 -6.78
CA TRP A 47 11.22 8.65 -5.49
C TRP A 47 10.75 10.09 -5.30
N GLY A 48 10.91 10.94 -6.32
CA GLY A 48 10.49 12.33 -6.23
C GLY A 48 9.00 12.48 -5.99
N TYR A 49 8.20 11.69 -6.68
CA TYR A 49 6.76 11.70 -6.49
C TYR A 49 6.38 11.33 -5.06
N LEU A 50 7.00 10.26 -4.54
CA LEU A 50 6.68 9.79 -3.20
C LEU A 50 7.13 10.78 -2.13
N ARG A 51 8.31 11.38 -2.31
CA ARG A 51 8.80 12.36 -1.35
C ARG A 51 7.88 13.57 -1.27
N GLU A 52 7.31 13.98 -2.40
CA GLU A 52 6.39 15.09 -2.42
C GLU A 52 5.15 14.79 -1.60
N LEU A 53 4.63 13.56 -1.71
CA LEU A 53 3.47 13.16 -0.93
C LEU A 53 3.81 13.02 0.54
N GLU A 54 5.00 12.55 0.86
CA GLU A 54 5.44 12.43 2.25
C GLU A 54 5.52 13.80 2.91
N GLU A 55 6.04 14.78 2.21
CA GLU A 55 6.14 16.14 2.74
C GLU A 55 4.78 16.74 3.03
N GLN A 56 3.77 16.33 2.28
CA GLN A 56 2.41 16.79 2.50
C GLN A 56 1.67 15.91 3.51
N GLU A 57 2.36 14.91 4.06
CA GLU A 57 1.83 14.02 5.08
C GLU A 57 0.68 13.15 4.59
N TYR A 58 0.62 12.88 3.28
CA TYR A 58 -0.39 11.97 2.74
C TYR A 58 0.02 10.51 2.91
N ILE A 59 1.31 10.23 2.97
CA ILE A 59 1.81 8.85 3.09
C ILE A 59 2.95 8.81 4.09
N LYS A 60 3.22 7.60 4.60
CA LYS A 60 4.45 7.29 5.31
C LYS A 60 5.37 6.64 4.29
N LEU A 61 6.60 7.11 4.20
CA LEU A 61 7.53 6.63 3.18
C LEU A 61 8.79 6.11 3.84
N GLU A 62 9.20 4.92 3.43
CA GLU A 62 10.46 4.34 3.86
C GLU A 62 11.18 3.83 2.62
N SER A 63 12.51 3.88 2.63
CA SER A 63 13.30 3.36 1.52
C SER A 63 14.33 2.40 2.04
N LYS A 64 14.64 1.38 1.25
CA LYS A 64 15.58 0.35 1.61
C LYS A 64 15.95 -0.43 0.36
N PRO A 65 17.21 -0.87 0.21
CA PRO A 65 17.56 -1.72 -0.93
C PRO A 65 16.92 -3.10 -0.78
N PHE A 66 16.35 -3.59 -1.86
CA PHE A 66 15.73 -4.91 -1.85
C PHE A 66 16.80 -5.99 -1.76
N GLY A 67 16.70 -6.87 -0.76
CA GLY A 67 17.70 -7.89 -0.50
C GLY A 67 17.43 -9.25 -1.11
N ASN A 68 16.55 -9.33 -2.09
CA ASN A 68 16.22 -10.57 -2.81
C ASN A 68 15.42 -11.59 -1.99
N HIS A 69 14.88 -11.19 -0.86
CA HIS A 69 14.03 -12.06 -0.05
C HIS A 69 12.67 -11.40 0.12
N PHE A 70 11.70 -11.84 -0.67
CA PHE A 70 10.36 -11.24 -0.63
C PHE A 70 9.71 -11.31 0.73
N ALA A 71 9.87 -12.43 1.43
CA ALA A 71 9.26 -12.56 2.75
C ALA A 71 9.79 -11.52 3.72
N ASP A 72 11.11 -11.30 3.71
CA ASP A 72 11.72 -10.29 4.57
C ASP A 72 11.27 -8.89 4.18
N TRP A 73 11.15 -8.65 2.88
CA TRP A 73 10.71 -7.36 2.35
C TRP A 73 9.30 -7.03 2.82
N LYS A 74 8.40 -7.99 2.67
CA LYS A 74 7.01 -7.81 3.10
C LYS A 74 6.89 -7.70 4.61
N ASN A 75 7.69 -8.47 5.34
CA ASN A 75 7.69 -8.39 6.81
C ASN A 75 8.18 -7.01 7.28
N TYR A 76 9.19 -6.47 6.60
CA TYR A 76 9.67 -5.14 6.94
C TYR A 76 8.58 -4.10 6.70
N LEU A 77 7.89 -4.20 5.56
CA LEU A 77 6.77 -3.31 5.26
C LEU A 77 5.69 -3.41 6.35
N ASN A 78 5.35 -4.62 6.76
CA ASN A 78 4.37 -4.81 7.82
C ASN A 78 4.80 -4.14 9.12
N SER A 79 6.10 -4.16 9.41
CA SER A 79 6.61 -3.56 10.66
C SER A 79 6.44 -2.05 10.68
N LEU A 80 6.26 -1.42 9.53
CA LEU A 80 6.08 0.02 9.43
C LEU A 80 4.61 0.43 9.62
N CYS A 81 3.70 -0.53 9.55
CA CYS A 81 2.27 -0.25 9.60
C CYS A 81 1.78 -0.20 11.03
N THR A 82 0.87 0.71 11.31
CA THR A 82 0.32 0.88 12.66
C THR A 82 -1.17 0.59 12.74
N GLY A 83 -1.79 0.20 11.64
CA GLY A 83 -3.20 -0.11 11.63
C GLY A 83 -3.52 -1.43 12.29
N ASP A 84 -4.80 -1.63 12.55
CA ASP A 84 -5.28 -2.90 13.10
C ASP A 84 -5.23 -4.00 12.06
N PHE A 85 -5.34 -3.62 10.79
CA PHE A 85 -5.27 -4.55 9.67
C PHE A 85 -4.32 -3.97 8.63
N ILE A 86 -3.66 -4.85 7.87
CA ILE A 86 -2.71 -4.47 6.84
C ILE A 86 -3.18 -5.04 5.51
N PHE A 87 -3.38 -4.16 4.53
CA PHE A 87 -3.77 -4.56 3.18
C PHE A 87 -2.56 -4.29 2.28
N GLN A 88 -1.88 -5.34 1.87
CA GLN A 88 -0.68 -5.22 1.05
C GLN A 88 -1.05 -5.14 -0.42
N ILE A 89 -0.46 -4.17 -1.13
CA ILE A 89 -0.73 -3.94 -2.54
C ILE A 89 0.59 -3.71 -3.25
N ASP A 90 0.81 -4.37 -4.37
CA ASP A 90 1.96 -4.07 -5.21
C ASP A 90 1.61 -2.86 -6.10
N ALA A 91 2.63 -2.08 -6.46
CA ALA A 91 2.38 -0.81 -7.14
C ALA A 91 1.68 -0.96 -8.49
N ASP A 92 1.83 -2.09 -9.14
CA ASP A 92 1.21 -2.34 -10.43
C ASP A 92 -0.20 -2.92 -10.31
N GLU A 93 -0.71 -3.07 -9.09
CA GLU A 93 -2.06 -3.55 -8.85
C GLU A 93 -2.97 -2.38 -8.55
N ILE A 94 -4.18 -2.42 -9.08
CA ILE A 94 -5.18 -1.39 -8.76
C ILE A 94 -6.32 -2.09 -8.06
N PRO A 95 -6.52 -1.83 -6.77
CA PRO A 95 -7.56 -2.51 -6.03
C PRO A 95 -8.94 -2.12 -6.54
N ASN A 96 -9.85 -3.03 -6.38
CA ASN A 96 -11.23 -2.78 -6.72
C ASN A 96 -11.78 -1.68 -5.83
N LYS A 97 -12.37 -0.65 -6.44
CA LYS A 97 -12.92 0.47 -5.68
C LYS A 97 -13.99 0.01 -4.69
N PHE A 98 -14.83 -0.94 -5.13
CA PHE A 98 -15.87 -1.47 -4.25
C PHE A 98 -15.26 -2.12 -3.02
N LEU A 99 -14.15 -2.83 -3.18
CA LEU A 99 -13.47 -3.45 -2.05
C LEU A 99 -12.95 -2.41 -1.08
N ILE A 100 -12.32 -1.36 -1.60
CA ILE A 100 -11.79 -0.31 -0.73
C ILE A 100 -12.92 0.37 0.04
N ASP A 101 -14.01 0.70 -0.64
CA ASP A 101 -15.13 1.38 0.00
C ASP A 101 -15.77 0.52 1.08
N ASN A 102 -15.78 -0.80 0.89
CA ASN A 102 -16.49 -1.71 1.79
C ASN A 102 -15.58 -2.49 2.72
N LEU A 103 -14.27 -2.37 2.57
CA LEU A 103 -13.33 -3.14 3.36
C LEU A 103 -13.51 -2.95 4.86
N PRO A 104 -13.68 -1.71 5.37
CA PRO A 104 -13.86 -1.54 6.81
C PRO A 104 -15.06 -2.31 7.33
N GLU A 105 -16.17 -2.29 6.60
CA GLU A 105 -17.37 -2.99 7.02
C GLU A 105 -17.17 -4.50 7.02
N VAL A 106 -16.50 -5.01 5.99
CA VAL A 106 -16.21 -6.43 5.90
C VAL A 106 -15.34 -6.87 7.08
N LEU A 107 -14.33 -6.07 7.42
CA LEU A 107 -13.43 -6.40 8.51
C LEU A 107 -14.13 -6.36 9.85
N GLU A 108 -14.99 -5.40 10.06
CA GLU A 108 -15.71 -5.28 11.32
C GLU A 108 -16.72 -6.40 11.49
N SER A 109 -17.28 -6.90 10.37
CA SER A 109 -18.21 -8.01 10.41
C SER A 109 -17.53 -9.36 10.58
N ASN A 110 -16.23 -9.43 10.29
CA ASN A 110 -15.48 -10.69 10.33
C ASN A 110 -14.17 -10.49 11.06
N PRO A 111 -14.21 -10.25 12.38
CA PRO A 111 -13.00 -9.87 13.11
C PRO A 111 -11.92 -10.95 13.14
N GLU A 112 -12.26 -12.19 12.86
CA GLU A 112 -11.26 -13.25 12.86
C GLU A 112 -10.54 -13.39 11.50
N VAL A 113 -10.90 -12.58 10.50
CA VAL A 113 -10.26 -12.67 9.20
C VAL A 113 -8.83 -12.16 9.30
N ASP A 114 -7.90 -12.94 8.75
CA ASP A 114 -6.49 -12.54 8.73
C ASP A 114 -6.27 -11.61 7.54
N MET A 115 -6.08 -10.35 7.82
CA MET A 115 -5.97 -9.35 6.78
C MET A 115 -4.72 -9.42 5.98
N LEU A 116 -3.70 -10.07 6.50
CA LEU A 116 -2.50 -10.28 5.73
C LEU A 116 -2.73 -11.23 4.58
N ARG A 117 -3.88 -11.89 4.58
CA ARG A 117 -4.22 -12.86 3.55
C ARG A 117 -5.29 -12.36 2.61
N VAL A 118 -5.60 -11.09 2.63
CA VAL A 118 -6.60 -10.58 1.69
C VAL A 118 -6.11 -10.87 0.30
N PRO A 119 -6.88 -11.54 -0.53
CA PRO A 119 -6.46 -11.89 -1.86
C PRO A 119 -6.25 -10.64 -2.67
N ARG A 120 -5.25 -10.66 -3.53
CA ARG A 120 -5.07 -9.64 -4.45
C ARG A 120 -6.20 -9.57 -5.32
N VAL A 121 -6.73 -8.51 -5.32
CA VAL A 121 -7.82 -8.38 -6.05
C VAL A 121 -7.47 -8.10 -7.36
N ASN A 122 -7.13 -8.63 -7.95
CA ASN A 122 -6.69 -8.36 -8.93
C ASN A 122 -7.19 -8.01 -9.86
N THR A 123 -7.31 -7.61 -9.80
CA THR A 123 -7.33 -6.94 -10.34
C THR A 123 -7.44 -6.94 -11.55
N VAL A 124 -7.40 -7.14 -11.93
CA VAL A 124 -7.38 -7.19 -12.85
C VAL A 124 -7.93 -7.38 -13.59
N GLU A 125 -8.24 -7.35 -13.86
CA GLU A 125 -8.66 -7.45 -14.62
C GLU A 125 -9.14 -6.86 -14.97
N GLY A 126 -9.07 -6.42 -14.59
CA GLY A 126 -9.26 -5.72 -15.25
C GLY A 126 -9.68 -5.19 -15.65
#